data_a6b47a35d462d040471c171a3d99308d
#
_entry.id   a6b47a35d462d040471c171a3d99308d
#
_cell.length_a   1.000
_cell.length_b   1.000
_cell.length_c   1.000
_cell.angle_alpha   90.00
_cell.angle_beta   90.00
_cell.angle_gamma   90.00
#
_symmetry.space_group_name_H-M   'P 1'
#
loop_
_entity.id
_entity.type
_entity.pdbx_description
1 polymer ?
#
loop_
_entity_poly.entity_id
_entity_poly.type
_entity_poly.pdbx_seq_one_letter_code
_entity_poly.pdbx_strand_id
1 'polypeptide(L)'
;MLNIRADISYGVSRVLGIAIPVVIVIVVLFILASNIRVVQQSKAVVVERLGAFQAVWGVGLHLKIPFIERIAKTVSLKEQVVDFEPQPVITKDNVTMQIDTVIYFQITDPKLYTYGVEHPMSAIENLTATTLRNIIGDLELDQSLTSRDHINTQMRAI
;
A
#
# COMPACT_ATOMS: atom_id res chain seq x y z
N MET A 1 -38.70 41.30 -42.10
CA MET A 1 -37.59 40.29 -41.94
C MET A 1 -36.62 40.58 -40.81
N LEU A 2 -36.53 41.77 -40.26
CA LEU A 2 -35.58 42.09 -39.14
C LEU A 2 -36.02 41.59 -37.76
N ASN A 3 -37.31 41.47 -37.45
CA ASN A 3 -37.82 41.09 -36.12
C ASN A 3 -37.57 39.62 -35.78
N ILE A 4 -37.58 38.72 -36.74
CA ILE A 4 -37.37 37.26 -36.49
C ILE A 4 -35.94 36.95 -36.06
N ARG A 5 -34.96 37.68 -36.57
CA ARG A 5 -33.54 37.49 -36.13
C ARG A 5 -33.30 37.96 -34.70
N ALA A 6 -33.97 39.03 -34.29
CA ALA A 6 -33.84 39.55 -32.92
C ALA A 6 -34.45 38.55 -31.89
N ASP A 7 -35.65 38.01 -32.15
CA ASP A 7 -36.32 37.04 -31.28
C ASP A 7 -35.54 35.71 -31.13
N ILE A 8 -34.93 35.23 -32.22
CA ILE A 8 -34.07 34.07 -32.19
C ILE A 8 -32.81 34.33 -31.33
N SER A 9 -32.20 35.51 -31.44
CA SER A 9 -30.99 35.87 -30.69
C SER A 9 -31.29 36.03 -29.18
N TYR A 10 -32.44 36.56 -28.79
CA TYR A 10 -32.88 36.64 -27.38
C TYR A 10 -33.26 35.30 -26.82
N GLY A 11 -33.86 34.38 -27.59
CA GLY A 11 -34.14 33.03 -27.21
C GLY A 11 -32.83 32.24 -26.96
N VAL A 12 -31.91 32.30 -27.89
CA VAL A 12 -30.61 31.61 -27.79
C VAL A 12 -29.79 32.14 -26.61
N SER A 13 -29.76 33.46 -26.39
CA SER A 13 -29.01 34.00 -25.22
C SER A 13 -29.63 33.65 -23.88
N ARG A 14 -30.94 33.52 -23.76
CA ARG A 14 -31.58 33.01 -22.53
C ARG A 14 -31.30 31.53 -22.27
N VAL A 15 -31.40 30.72 -23.33
CA VAL A 15 -31.09 29.27 -23.22
C VAL A 15 -29.62 29.07 -22.85
N LEU A 16 -28.71 29.77 -23.48
CA LEU A 16 -27.26 29.73 -23.10
C LEU A 16 -27.03 30.27 -21.69
N GLY A 17 -27.74 31.30 -21.26
CA GLY A 17 -27.61 31.87 -19.92
C GLY A 17 -28.03 30.91 -18.80
N ILE A 18 -28.92 29.98 -19.08
CA ILE A 18 -29.35 28.92 -18.11
C ILE A 18 -28.54 27.64 -18.32
N ALA A 19 -28.22 27.28 -19.55
CA ALA A 19 -27.48 26.05 -19.85
C ALA A 19 -26.05 26.06 -19.28
N ILE A 20 -25.36 27.17 -19.35
CA ILE A 20 -23.98 27.29 -18.84
C ILE A 20 -23.91 27.01 -17.33
N PRO A 21 -24.68 27.66 -16.42
CA PRO A 21 -24.63 27.36 -15.00
C PRO A 21 -25.09 25.94 -14.67
N VAL A 22 -26.08 25.39 -15.39
CA VAL A 22 -26.53 24.02 -15.21
C VAL A 22 -25.40 23.03 -15.54
N VAL A 23 -24.71 23.22 -16.67
CA VAL A 23 -23.56 22.39 -17.05
C VAL A 23 -22.44 22.49 -16.00
N ILE A 24 -22.13 23.69 -15.50
CA ILE A 24 -21.12 23.88 -14.46
C ILE A 24 -21.50 23.11 -13.19
N VAL A 25 -22.76 23.18 -12.75
CA VAL A 25 -23.24 22.45 -11.56
C VAL A 25 -23.11 20.93 -11.77
N ILE A 26 -23.50 20.43 -12.94
CA ILE A 26 -23.38 18.99 -13.26
C ILE A 26 -21.90 18.55 -13.24
N VAL A 27 -21.00 19.33 -13.84
CA VAL A 27 -19.55 19.05 -13.85
C VAL A 27 -18.99 19.04 -12.42
N VAL A 28 -19.35 20.02 -11.58
CA VAL A 28 -18.92 20.08 -10.19
C VAL A 28 -19.43 18.87 -9.41
N LEU A 29 -20.71 18.50 -9.55
CA LEU A 29 -21.27 17.31 -8.91
C LEU A 29 -20.58 16.04 -9.38
N PHE A 30 -20.26 15.92 -10.67
CA PHE A 30 -19.55 14.78 -11.22
C PHE A 30 -18.13 14.68 -10.67
N ILE A 31 -17.41 15.80 -10.54
CA ILE A 31 -16.08 15.85 -9.94
C ILE A 31 -16.17 15.42 -8.47
N LEU A 32 -17.13 15.91 -7.71
CA LEU A 32 -17.30 15.54 -6.31
C LEU A 32 -17.62 14.03 -6.15
N ALA A 33 -18.54 13.51 -6.96
CA ALA A 33 -18.90 12.09 -6.94
C ALA A 33 -17.74 11.18 -7.31
N SER A 34 -16.90 11.57 -8.27
CA SER A 34 -15.73 10.80 -8.71
C SER A 34 -14.63 10.72 -7.64
N ASN A 35 -14.63 11.59 -6.65
CA ASN A 35 -13.62 11.65 -5.59
C ASN A 35 -14.00 10.89 -4.32
N ILE A 36 -15.17 10.25 -4.31
CA ILE A 36 -15.57 9.36 -3.23
C ILE A 36 -14.78 8.05 -3.36
N ARG A 37 -14.09 7.67 -2.28
CA ARG A 37 -13.36 6.40 -2.17
C ARG A 37 -13.88 5.58 -1.00
N VAL A 38 -14.16 4.32 -1.28
CA VAL A 38 -14.54 3.33 -0.27
C VAL A 38 -13.31 2.50 0.05
N VAL A 39 -12.87 2.53 1.30
CA VAL A 39 -11.79 1.69 1.80
C VAL A 39 -12.39 0.42 2.36
N GLN A 40 -12.00 -0.71 1.81
CA GLN A 40 -12.47 -2.04 2.19
C GLN A 40 -11.91 -2.44 3.56
N GLN A 41 -12.61 -3.36 4.24
CA GLN A 41 -12.14 -3.93 5.49
C GLN A 41 -10.76 -4.59 5.33
N SER A 42 -9.93 -4.48 6.36
CA SER A 42 -8.54 -4.97 6.37
C SER A 42 -7.61 -4.30 5.35
N LYS A 43 -7.97 -3.11 4.88
CA LYS A 43 -7.09 -2.25 4.08
C LYS A 43 -6.95 -0.89 4.74
N ALA A 44 -5.80 -0.26 4.55
CA ALA A 44 -5.54 1.13 4.87
C ALA A 44 -5.01 1.85 3.64
N VAL A 45 -5.37 3.11 3.49
CA VAL A 45 -4.94 3.94 2.37
C VAL A 45 -4.14 5.11 2.90
N VAL A 46 -2.89 5.20 2.47
CA VAL A 46 -2.01 6.32 2.81
C VAL A 46 -2.23 7.44 1.81
N VAL A 47 -2.56 8.62 2.31
CA VAL A 47 -2.91 9.79 1.51
C VAL A 47 -1.88 10.89 1.69
N GLU A 48 -1.43 11.42 0.58
CA GLU A 48 -0.55 12.57 0.48
C GLU A 48 -1.32 13.81 0.03
N ARG A 49 -0.94 14.96 0.57
CA ARG A 49 -1.40 16.26 0.13
C ARG A 49 -0.19 17.07 -0.34
N LEU A 50 -0.15 17.39 -1.64
CA LEU A 50 0.96 18.13 -2.28
C LEU A 50 2.34 17.52 -1.99
N GLY A 51 2.43 16.17 -1.96
CA GLY A 51 3.67 15.45 -1.71
C GLY A 51 4.01 15.22 -0.23
N ALA A 52 3.26 15.78 0.72
CA ALA A 52 3.44 15.53 2.14
C ALA A 52 2.43 14.50 2.65
N PHE A 53 2.84 13.69 3.62
CA PHE A 53 1.92 12.79 4.33
C PHE A 53 0.79 13.58 4.98
N GLN A 54 -0.46 13.21 4.71
CA GLN A 54 -1.63 13.84 5.29
C GLN A 54 -2.31 12.96 6.35
N ALA A 55 -2.69 11.75 5.97
CA ALA A 55 -3.41 10.84 6.85
C ALA A 55 -3.37 9.39 6.33
N VAL A 56 -3.70 8.47 7.22
CA VAL A 56 -4.03 7.07 6.88
C VAL A 56 -5.54 6.92 6.97
N TRP A 57 -6.19 6.59 5.87
CA TRP A 57 -7.61 6.28 5.84
C TRP A 57 -7.85 4.82 6.22
N GLY A 58 -8.64 4.62 7.27
CA GLY A 58 -9.15 3.30 7.65
C GLY A 58 -10.39 2.91 6.83
N VAL A 59 -11.06 1.87 7.28
CA VAL A 59 -12.29 1.34 6.67
C VAL A 59 -13.39 2.39 6.65
N GLY A 60 -14.08 2.48 5.54
CA GLY A 60 -15.22 3.36 5.38
C GLY A 60 -15.17 4.22 4.13
N LEU A 61 -16.01 5.23 4.12
CA LEU A 61 -16.19 6.16 3.01
C LEU A 61 -15.37 7.42 3.28
N HIS A 62 -14.48 7.74 2.33
CA HIS A 62 -13.61 8.91 2.40
C HIS A 62 -13.76 9.77 1.15
N LEU A 63 -13.67 11.07 1.34
CA LEU A 63 -13.70 12.05 0.26
C LEU A 63 -12.28 12.56 0.01
N LYS A 64 -11.79 12.36 -1.21
CA LYS A 64 -10.50 12.86 -1.67
C LYS A 64 -10.67 14.26 -2.26
N ILE A 65 -9.79 15.19 -1.89
CA ILE A 65 -9.77 16.51 -2.53
C ILE A 65 -9.07 16.38 -3.90
N PRO A 66 -9.79 16.64 -5.02
CA PRO A 66 -9.20 16.55 -6.36
C PRO A 66 -8.01 17.51 -6.50
N PHE A 67 -7.03 17.13 -7.30
CA PHE A 67 -5.80 17.87 -7.62
C PHE A 67 -4.81 18.08 -6.46
N ILE A 68 -5.27 18.09 -5.20
CA ILE A 68 -4.46 18.37 -4.02
C ILE A 68 -4.04 17.08 -3.32
N GLU A 69 -4.94 16.11 -3.22
CA GLU A 69 -4.70 14.84 -2.54
C GLU A 69 -4.46 13.70 -3.52
N ARG A 70 -3.47 12.87 -3.19
CA ARG A 70 -3.11 11.66 -3.93
C ARG A 70 -3.07 10.46 -2.99
N ILE A 71 -3.51 9.32 -3.46
CA ILE A 71 -3.29 8.04 -2.80
C ILE A 71 -1.84 7.63 -3.08
N ALA A 72 -1.02 7.59 -2.04
CA ALA A 72 0.36 7.15 -2.12
C ALA A 72 0.44 5.62 -2.22
N LYS A 73 -0.22 4.92 -1.29
CA LYS A 73 -0.22 3.46 -1.25
C LYS A 73 -1.49 2.93 -0.60
N THR A 74 -1.98 1.79 -1.08
CA THR A 74 -3.01 1.00 -0.41
C THR A 74 -2.34 -0.22 0.19
N VAL A 75 -2.48 -0.39 1.50
CA VAL A 75 -1.80 -1.41 2.30
C VAL A 75 -2.82 -2.42 2.80
N SER A 76 -2.52 -3.71 2.70
CA SER A 76 -3.30 -4.78 3.34
C SER A 76 -2.87 -4.92 4.79
N LEU A 77 -3.84 -4.91 5.69
CA LEU A 77 -3.63 -5.15 7.13
C LEU A 77 -3.83 -6.62 7.52
N LYS A 78 -4.09 -7.48 6.53
CA LYS A 78 -4.16 -8.93 6.75
C LYS A 78 -2.77 -9.49 6.93
N GLU A 79 -2.68 -10.59 7.67
CA GLU A 79 -1.49 -11.42 7.69
C GLU A 79 -1.16 -11.88 6.27
N GLN A 80 0.10 -11.77 5.90
CA GLN A 80 0.64 -12.14 4.60
C GLN A 80 1.70 -13.21 4.80
N VAL A 81 1.82 -14.09 3.81
CA VAL A 81 2.83 -15.14 3.77
C VAL A 81 3.75 -14.87 2.60
N VAL A 82 5.04 -14.90 2.87
CA VAL A 82 6.07 -14.80 1.84
C VAL A 82 6.99 -16.00 1.96
N ASP A 83 7.19 -16.65 0.85
CA ASP A 83 8.11 -17.75 0.65
C ASP A 83 9.36 -17.18 -0.03
N PHE A 84 10.51 -17.32 0.62
CA PHE A 84 11.79 -16.85 0.09
C PHE A 84 12.56 -18.00 -0.54
N GLU A 85 13.37 -17.69 -1.54
CA GLU A 85 14.23 -18.67 -2.19
C GLU A 85 15.16 -19.33 -1.14
N PRO A 86 15.41 -20.66 -1.27
CA PRO A 86 16.29 -21.37 -0.36
C PRO A 86 17.67 -20.73 -0.27
N GLN A 87 18.13 -20.45 0.96
CA GLN A 87 19.39 -19.78 1.22
C GLN A 87 20.48 -20.80 1.58
N PRO A 88 21.66 -20.75 0.94
CA PRO A 88 22.78 -21.56 1.34
C PRO A 88 23.40 -21.03 2.64
N VAL A 89 23.55 -21.89 3.62
CA VAL A 89 24.19 -21.62 4.91
C VAL A 89 25.23 -22.69 5.21
N ILE A 90 26.24 -22.32 6.03
CA ILE A 90 27.31 -23.22 6.43
C ILE A 90 27.22 -23.37 7.94
N THR A 91 27.14 -24.62 8.40
CA THR A 91 27.09 -24.98 9.81
C THR A 91 28.48 -24.87 10.46
N LYS A 92 28.54 -24.95 11.80
CA LYS A 92 29.78 -24.89 12.57
C LYS A 92 30.78 -26.00 12.21
N ASP A 93 30.29 -27.18 11.84
CA ASP A 93 31.08 -28.33 11.37
C ASP A 93 31.41 -28.27 9.87
N ASN A 94 31.28 -27.09 9.25
CA ASN A 94 31.63 -26.78 7.86
C ASN A 94 30.82 -27.58 6.81
N VAL A 95 29.57 -27.91 7.13
CA VAL A 95 28.64 -28.51 6.18
C VAL A 95 27.75 -27.46 5.55
N THR A 96 27.67 -27.44 4.21
CA THR A 96 26.77 -26.57 3.47
C THR A 96 25.40 -27.18 3.36
N MET A 97 24.36 -26.45 3.76
CA MET A 97 22.97 -26.86 3.63
C MET A 97 22.13 -25.72 3.02
N GLN A 98 20.99 -26.08 2.42
CA GLN A 98 20.01 -25.10 1.94
C GLN A 98 18.82 -25.05 2.90
N ILE A 99 18.44 -23.85 3.28
CA ILE A 99 17.32 -23.62 4.18
C ILE A 99 16.22 -22.89 3.43
N ASP A 100 15.06 -23.51 3.42
CA ASP A 100 13.81 -22.98 2.93
C ASP A 100 13.09 -22.23 4.05
N THR A 101 12.59 -21.01 3.76
CA THR A 101 12.07 -20.13 4.79
C THR A 101 10.78 -19.48 4.35
N VAL A 102 9.74 -19.67 5.17
CA VAL A 102 8.43 -19.04 4.99
C VAL A 102 8.20 -18.06 6.14
N ILE A 103 7.87 -16.81 5.82
CA ILE A 103 7.62 -15.77 6.82
C ILE A 103 6.17 -15.34 6.78
N TYR A 104 5.56 -15.31 7.97
CA TYR A 104 4.26 -14.73 8.22
C TYR A 104 4.45 -13.35 8.83
N PHE A 105 3.87 -12.32 8.22
CA PHE A 105 3.96 -10.96 8.74
C PHE A 105 2.66 -10.20 8.54
N GLN A 106 2.44 -9.20 9.38
CA GLN A 106 1.30 -8.30 9.30
C GLN A 106 1.77 -6.85 9.41
N ILE A 107 1.22 -5.99 8.54
CA ILE A 107 1.53 -4.57 8.57
C ILE A 107 0.65 -3.90 9.63
N THR A 108 1.29 -3.40 10.69
CA THR A 108 0.62 -2.71 11.80
C THR A 108 0.58 -1.20 11.59
N ASP A 109 1.62 -0.61 10.99
CA ASP A 109 1.69 0.81 10.67
C ASP A 109 1.85 1.05 9.16
N PRO A 110 0.76 1.41 8.46
CA PRO A 110 0.80 1.70 7.03
C PRO A 110 1.68 2.90 6.66
N LYS A 111 1.85 3.88 7.54
CA LYS A 111 2.70 5.04 7.31
C LYS A 111 4.17 4.64 7.29
N LEU A 112 4.62 3.93 8.32
CA LEU A 112 5.99 3.42 8.39
C LEU A 112 6.30 2.46 7.23
N TYR A 113 5.35 1.58 6.88
CA TYR A 113 5.49 0.69 5.74
C TYR A 113 5.64 1.42 4.40
N THR A 114 5.03 2.61 4.28
CA THR A 114 5.05 3.38 3.01
C THR A 114 6.30 4.25 2.89
N TYR A 115 6.78 4.83 4.00
CA TYR A 115 7.82 5.84 3.99
C TYR A 115 9.08 5.46 4.78
N GLY A 116 9.00 4.44 5.64
CA GLY A 116 10.12 4.07 6.50
C GLY A 116 11.21 3.29 5.78
N VAL A 117 10.82 2.43 4.85
CA VAL A 117 11.75 1.59 4.08
C VAL A 117 11.33 1.56 2.62
N GLU A 118 12.26 1.74 1.72
CA GLU A 118 11.98 1.78 0.27
C GLU A 118 11.52 0.41 -0.26
N HIS A 119 12.23 -0.67 0.13
CA HIS A 119 11.93 -2.04 -0.25
C HIS A 119 11.76 -2.94 0.98
N PRO A 120 10.61 -2.87 1.68
CA PRO A 120 10.43 -3.59 2.93
C PRO A 120 10.52 -5.12 2.80
N MET A 121 10.08 -5.69 1.68
CA MET A 121 10.18 -7.14 1.44
C MET A 121 11.63 -7.59 1.32
N SER A 122 12.44 -6.90 0.54
CA SER A 122 13.87 -7.19 0.42
C SER A 122 14.63 -6.96 1.73
N ALA A 123 14.20 -5.98 2.53
CA ALA A 123 14.78 -5.76 3.86
C ALA A 123 14.51 -6.94 4.80
N ILE A 124 13.27 -7.45 4.82
CA ILE A 124 12.90 -8.64 5.60
C ILE A 124 13.67 -9.86 5.12
N GLU A 125 13.75 -10.09 3.81
CA GLU A 125 14.49 -11.20 3.20
C GLU A 125 15.97 -11.20 3.63
N ASN A 126 16.65 -10.06 3.46
CA ASN A 126 18.06 -9.92 3.82
C ASN A 126 18.31 -10.07 5.32
N LEU A 127 17.42 -9.51 6.16
CA LEU A 127 17.49 -9.67 7.61
C LEU A 127 17.33 -11.14 7.99
N THR A 128 16.34 -11.81 7.44
CA THR A 128 16.07 -13.23 7.67
C THR A 128 17.26 -14.10 7.24
N ALA A 129 17.77 -13.89 6.03
CA ALA A 129 18.91 -14.65 5.50
C ALA A 129 20.16 -14.46 6.37
N THR A 130 20.44 -13.22 6.81
CA THR A 130 21.58 -12.91 7.67
C THR A 130 21.43 -13.55 9.05
N THR A 131 20.24 -13.46 9.63
CA THR A 131 19.96 -14.04 10.95
C THR A 131 20.03 -15.56 10.92
N LEU A 132 19.42 -16.20 9.91
CA LEU A 132 19.54 -17.66 9.73
C LEU A 132 20.99 -18.10 9.60
N ARG A 133 21.77 -17.38 8.80
CA ARG A 133 23.20 -17.68 8.63
C ARG A 133 23.94 -17.61 9.96
N ASN A 134 23.67 -16.63 10.80
CA ASN A 134 24.30 -16.49 12.10
C ASN A 134 23.86 -17.63 13.05
N ILE A 135 22.55 -17.88 13.17
CA ILE A 135 22.02 -18.91 14.07
C ILE A 135 22.54 -20.29 13.68
N ILE A 136 22.49 -20.64 12.39
CA ILE A 136 22.91 -21.94 11.89
C ILE A 136 24.45 -22.08 11.92
N GLY A 137 25.19 -20.99 11.67
CA GLY A 137 26.64 -20.99 11.75
C GLY A 137 27.20 -21.31 13.14
N ASP A 138 26.41 -21.10 14.19
CA ASP A 138 26.76 -21.44 15.57
C ASP A 138 26.37 -22.89 15.96
N LEU A 139 25.60 -23.60 15.11
CA LEU A 139 25.10 -24.95 15.36
C LEU A 139 25.86 -25.98 14.51
N GLU A 140 26.00 -27.19 15.06
CA GLU A 140 26.41 -28.37 14.31
C GLU A 140 25.22 -28.92 13.48
N LEU A 141 25.50 -29.67 12.42
CA LEU A 141 24.47 -30.20 11.53
C LEU A 141 23.34 -30.93 12.29
N ASP A 142 23.72 -31.85 13.18
CA ASP A 142 22.76 -32.63 13.99
C ASP A 142 21.90 -31.73 14.89
N GLN A 143 22.49 -30.68 15.45
CA GLN A 143 21.80 -29.70 16.26
C GLN A 143 20.85 -28.86 15.41
N SER A 144 21.23 -28.45 14.22
CA SER A 144 20.39 -27.66 13.32
C SER A 144 19.15 -28.42 12.86
N LEU A 145 19.26 -29.73 12.68
CA LEU A 145 18.14 -30.60 12.28
C LEU A 145 17.16 -30.88 13.44
N THR A 146 17.66 -30.95 14.68
CA THR A 146 16.86 -31.26 15.87
C THR A 146 16.31 -30.05 16.61
N SER A 147 16.95 -28.87 16.45
CA SER A 147 16.66 -27.65 17.22
C SER A 147 15.74 -26.66 16.49
N ARG A 148 14.83 -27.11 15.64
CA ARG A 148 13.91 -26.24 14.87
C ARG A 148 13.16 -25.24 15.75
N ASP A 149 12.68 -25.67 16.91
CA ASP A 149 11.93 -24.83 17.84
C ASP A 149 12.81 -23.73 18.46
N HIS A 150 14.07 -24.04 18.71
CA HIS A 150 15.05 -23.07 19.22
C HIS A 150 15.38 -22.02 18.16
N ILE A 151 15.62 -22.43 16.92
CA ILE A 151 15.85 -21.54 15.77
C ILE A 151 14.64 -20.61 15.57
N ASN A 152 13.43 -21.18 15.54
CA ASN A 152 12.20 -20.39 15.37
C ASN A 152 11.99 -19.38 16.52
N THR A 153 12.37 -19.76 17.75
CA THR A 153 12.25 -18.85 18.90
C THR A 153 13.23 -17.68 18.80
N GLN A 154 14.46 -17.94 18.38
CA GLN A 154 15.47 -16.89 18.17
C GLN A 154 15.08 -15.97 17.00
N MET A 155 14.52 -16.52 15.92
CA MET A 155 14.04 -15.73 14.78
C MET A 155 12.88 -14.80 15.13
N ARG A 156 11.99 -15.22 16.05
CA ARG A 156 10.86 -14.37 16.50
C ARG A 156 11.27 -13.21 17.41
N ALA A 157 12.46 -13.27 18.00
CA ALA A 157 12.97 -12.25 18.93
C ALA A 157 13.59 -11.03 18.22
N ILE A 158 13.67 -11.07 16.90
CA ILE A 158 14.25 -10.03 16.03
C ILE A 158 13.13 -9.23 15.35
#